data_12fba2e4803e4c933ea1e51189311a20
#
_entry.id   12fba2e4803e4c933ea1e51189311a20
#
_cell.length_a   1.000
_cell.length_b   1.000
_cell.length_c   1.000
_cell.angle_alpha   90.00
_cell.angle_beta   90.00
_cell.angle_gamma   90.00
#
_symmetry.space_group_name_H-M   'P 1'
#
loop_
_entity.id
_entity.type
_entity.pdbx_description
1 polymer ?
#
loop_
_entity_poly.entity_id
_entity_poly.type
_entity_poly.pdbx_seq_one_letter_code
_entity_poly.pdbx_strand_id
1 'polypeptide(L)'
;MKLQGVIFDLDGTLVDSEPNWHVSDTAFVEHFGGTFDEPWREQCIGMGSRAFAAVVKKRFNLHQPLEELEALKDRLYLDAARGHTKVFPEMEKLVKGFAVQGMPMAVASGSSLQVIEAVLKDTGLRPYFRAVFSSDETKNAKPAPDVFLLAARKLDLSPKVLLVMEDSQHGVEAAKAAGMRVCALPGVWPKGGEESLRKADLLFEKGPSEFRAEEVLEWIDRTYCQCDDCTLYEMGVCHDPED
;
A
#
# COMPACT_ATOMS: atom_id res chain seq x y z
N MET A 1 -14.20 14.07 -14.09
CA MET A 1 -14.01 12.58 -14.28
C MET A 1 -14.39 11.90 -12.98
N LYS A 2 -15.27 10.89 -12.97
CA LYS A 2 -15.79 10.23 -11.76
C LYS A 2 -14.80 9.18 -11.25
N LEU A 3 -14.58 9.09 -9.93
CA LEU A 3 -13.86 7.97 -9.30
C LEU A 3 -14.66 6.67 -9.51
N GLN A 4 -14.00 5.61 -9.97
CA GLN A 4 -14.65 4.33 -10.26
C GLN A 4 -14.05 3.14 -9.49
N GLY A 5 -12.94 3.33 -8.80
CA GLY A 5 -12.35 2.29 -7.98
C GLY A 5 -11.17 2.79 -7.14
N VAL A 6 -10.83 2.01 -6.12
CA VAL A 6 -9.73 2.34 -5.20
C VAL A 6 -8.80 1.14 -5.05
N ILE A 7 -7.51 1.40 -5.09
CA ILE A 7 -6.48 0.41 -4.84
C ILE A 7 -5.76 0.80 -3.55
N PHE A 8 -5.64 -0.14 -2.63
CA PHE A 8 -4.97 0.08 -1.36
C PHE A 8 -3.64 -0.67 -1.33
N ASP A 9 -2.60 -0.03 -0.84
CA ASP A 9 -1.50 -0.77 -0.27
C ASP A 9 -1.94 -1.43 1.05
N LEU A 10 -1.17 -2.40 1.55
CA LEU A 10 -1.49 -3.14 2.76
C LEU A 10 -0.74 -2.57 3.97
N ASP A 11 0.59 -2.67 3.93
CA ASP A 11 1.48 -2.45 5.07
C ASP A 11 1.66 -0.95 5.33
N GLY A 12 1.36 -0.47 6.54
CA GLY A 12 1.42 0.97 6.84
C GLY A 12 0.25 1.79 6.27
N THR A 13 -0.58 1.19 5.41
CA THR A 13 -1.74 1.84 4.77
C THR A 13 -3.07 1.32 5.31
N LEU A 14 -3.40 0.06 5.08
CA LEU A 14 -4.60 -0.59 5.63
C LEU A 14 -4.40 -0.99 7.09
N VAL A 15 -3.22 -1.47 7.40
CA VAL A 15 -2.88 -2.07 8.69
C VAL A 15 -1.58 -1.51 9.27
N ASP A 16 -1.54 -1.41 10.60
CA ASP A 16 -0.32 -1.16 11.36
C ASP A 16 0.48 -2.46 11.48
N SER A 17 1.31 -2.72 10.48
CA SER A 17 2.13 -3.94 10.37
C SER A 17 3.58 -3.76 10.81
N GLU A 18 4.04 -2.52 11.02
CA GLU A 18 5.42 -2.21 11.39
C GLU A 18 5.91 -2.97 12.65
N PRO A 19 5.12 -3.09 13.74
CA PRO A 19 5.53 -3.89 14.89
C PRO A 19 5.76 -5.37 14.55
N ASN A 20 4.95 -5.94 13.66
CA ASN A 20 5.06 -7.34 13.25
C ASN A 20 6.28 -7.56 12.35
N TRP A 21 6.56 -6.61 11.46
CA TRP A 21 7.77 -6.62 10.64
C TRP A 21 9.02 -6.57 11.52
N HIS A 22 9.05 -5.69 12.53
CA HIS A 22 10.17 -5.61 13.46
C HIS A 22 10.46 -6.93 14.20
N VAL A 23 9.41 -7.57 14.72
CA VAL A 23 9.53 -8.88 15.40
C VAL A 23 10.06 -9.94 14.44
N SER A 24 9.49 -10.03 13.25
CA SER A 24 9.86 -11.05 12.27
C SER A 24 11.24 -10.82 11.65
N ASP A 25 11.66 -9.57 11.43
CA ASP A 25 12.99 -9.22 10.94
C ASP A 25 14.07 -9.60 11.95
N THR A 26 13.82 -9.29 13.22
CA THR A 26 14.70 -9.67 14.34
C THR A 26 14.84 -11.20 14.41
N ALA A 27 13.71 -11.92 14.43
CA ALA A 27 13.73 -13.38 14.49
C ALA A 27 14.43 -14.01 13.26
N PHE A 28 14.26 -13.43 12.07
CA PHE A 28 14.90 -13.91 10.85
C PHE A 28 16.43 -13.73 10.91
N VAL A 29 16.93 -12.59 11.38
CA VAL A 29 18.39 -12.35 11.52
C VAL A 29 18.98 -13.22 12.63
N GLU A 30 18.29 -13.36 13.77
CA GLU A 30 18.71 -14.22 14.88
C GLU A 30 18.77 -15.71 14.48
N HIS A 31 17.88 -16.16 13.60
CA HIS A 31 17.91 -17.54 13.05
C HIS A 31 19.25 -17.88 12.39
N PHE A 32 19.95 -16.87 11.85
CA PHE A 32 21.29 -17.04 11.24
C PHE A 32 22.42 -16.60 12.18
N GLY A 33 22.14 -16.43 13.48
CA GLY A 33 23.14 -16.09 14.50
C GLY A 33 23.57 -14.63 14.49
N GLY A 34 22.77 -13.74 13.88
CA GLY A 34 23.02 -12.30 13.84
C GLY A 34 22.31 -11.53 14.93
N THR A 35 22.63 -10.23 15.01
CA THR A 35 21.89 -9.23 15.79
C THR A 35 21.36 -8.17 14.83
N PHE A 36 20.06 -7.89 14.91
CA PHE A 36 19.39 -6.86 14.11
C PHE A 36 19.32 -5.58 14.92
N ASP A 37 20.36 -4.74 14.81
CA ASP A 37 20.47 -3.48 15.53
C ASP A 37 19.74 -2.33 14.84
N GLU A 38 19.48 -1.25 15.57
CA GLU A 38 18.73 -0.10 15.08
C GLU A 38 19.34 0.55 13.81
N PRO A 39 20.68 0.75 13.70
CA PRO A 39 21.27 1.30 12.49
C PRO A 39 21.07 0.43 11.24
N TRP A 40 21.01 -0.89 11.39
CA TRP A 40 20.71 -1.80 10.30
C TRP A 40 19.21 -1.81 9.98
N ARG A 41 18.37 -1.78 11.01
CA ARG A 41 16.93 -1.69 10.87
C ARG A 41 16.50 -0.46 10.05
N GLU A 42 17.04 0.73 10.37
CA GLU A 42 16.75 1.96 9.61
C GLU A 42 17.01 1.83 8.10
N GLN A 43 17.99 1.02 7.70
CA GLN A 43 18.32 0.77 6.29
C GLN A 43 17.35 -0.20 5.60
N CYS A 44 16.58 -0.95 6.38
CA CYS A 44 15.71 -2.02 5.88
C CYS A 44 14.22 -1.64 5.92
N ILE A 45 13.85 -0.49 6.49
CA ILE A 45 12.47 -0.03 6.58
C ILE A 45 11.83 0.02 5.17
N GLY A 46 10.64 -0.57 5.04
CA GLY A 46 9.90 -0.63 3.78
C GLY A 46 10.38 -1.69 2.79
N MET A 47 11.33 -2.54 3.18
CA MET A 47 11.71 -3.69 2.35
C MET A 47 10.69 -4.82 2.49
N GLY A 48 10.19 -5.35 1.35
CA GLY A 48 9.43 -6.60 1.34
C GLY A 48 10.29 -7.82 1.69
N SER A 49 9.65 -8.95 2.02
CA SER A 49 10.32 -10.19 2.48
C SER A 49 11.47 -10.64 1.58
N ARG A 50 11.27 -10.62 0.26
CA ARG A 50 12.28 -11.04 -0.73
C ARG A 50 13.51 -10.14 -0.71
N ALA A 51 13.32 -8.81 -0.69
CA ALA A 51 14.41 -7.85 -0.67
C ALA A 51 15.22 -7.97 0.64
N PHE A 52 14.53 -8.05 1.78
CA PHE A 52 15.16 -8.25 3.08
C PHE A 52 15.93 -9.57 3.15
N ALA A 53 15.34 -10.68 2.70
CA ALA A 53 15.99 -11.98 2.62
C ALA A 53 17.26 -11.94 1.76
N ALA A 54 17.26 -11.19 0.64
CA ALA A 54 18.43 -11.02 -0.21
C ALA A 54 19.56 -10.25 0.51
N VAL A 55 19.24 -9.21 1.28
CA VAL A 55 20.21 -8.47 2.10
C VAL A 55 20.83 -9.38 3.15
N VAL A 56 20.03 -10.14 3.89
CA VAL A 56 20.48 -11.09 4.91
C VAL A 56 21.32 -12.20 4.29
N LYS A 57 20.86 -12.77 3.16
CA LYS A 57 21.60 -13.78 2.39
C LYS A 57 23.02 -13.32 2.08
N LYS A 58 23.15 -12.11 1.56
CA LYS A 58 24.45 -11.51 1.21
C LYS A 58 25.30 -11.27 2.46
N ARG A 59 24.72 -10.72 3.52
CA ARG A 59 25.44 -10.34 4.75
C ARG A 59 26.01 -11.56 5.50
N PHE A 60 25.26 -12.67 5.52
CA PHE A 60 25.68 -13.91 6.20
C PHE A 60 26.26 -14.96 5.27
N ASN A 61 26.47 -14.64 3.97
CA ASN A 61 26.96 -15.56 2.95
C ASN A 61 26.20 -16.89 2.92
N LEU A 62 24.86 -16.81 2.95
CA LEU A 62 23.98 -17.97 2.98
C LEU A 62 23.92 -18.65 1.62
N HIS A 63 23.92 -19.99 1.61
CA HIS A 63 23.88 -20.79 0.39
C HIS A 63 22.46 -21.19 -0.05
N GLN A 64 21.48 -21.11 0.87
CA GLN A 64 20.08 -21.45 0.59
C GLN A 64 19.53 -20.63 -0.59
N PRO A 65 18.66 -21.21 -1.43
CA PRO A 65 17.90 -20.47 -2.43
C PRO A 65 17.14 -19.28 -1.81
N LEU A 66 17.05 -18.18 -2.56
CA LEU A 66 16.37 -16.98 -2.07
C LEU A 66 14.89 -17.25 -1.74
N GLU A 67 14.26 -18.11 -2.50
CA GLU A 67 12.88 -18.55 -2.33
C GLU A 67 12.64 -19.27 -0.98
N GLU A 68 13.60 -20.04 -0.51
CA GLU A 68 13.52 -20.70 0.81
C GLU A 68 13.66 -19.68 1.94
N LEU A 69 14.53 -18.68 1.78
CA LEU A 69 14.74 -17.62 2.75
C LEU A 69 13.51 -16.70 2.83
N GLU A 70 12.93 -16.38 1.69
CA GLU A 70 11.68 -15.63 1.60
C GLU A 70 10.53 -16.38 2.29
N ALA A 71 10.36 -17.68 1.99
CA ALA A 71 9.34 -18.50 2.62
C ALA A 71 9.53 -18.61 4.16
N LEU A 72 10.78 -18.66 4.64
CA LEU A 72 11.08 -18.60 6.07
C LEU A 72 10.67 -17.25 6.65
N LYS A 73 11.02 -16.15 5.97
CA LYS A 73 10.71 -14.78 6.40
C LYS A 73 9.20 -14.57 6.49
N ASP A 74 8.44 -15.02 5.48
CA ASP A 74 6.98 -14.94 5.46
C ASP A 74 6.35 -15.74 6.62
N ARG A 75 6.86 -16.94 6.93
CA ARG A 75 6.39 -17.70 8.10
C ARG A 75 6.59 -16.93 9.40
N LEU A 76 7.79 -16.39 9.60
CA LEU A 76 8.10 -15.62 10.81
C LEU A 76 7.21 -14.38 10.92
N TYR A 77 6.93 -13.71 9.81
CA TYR A 77 6.00 -12.59 9.79
C TYR A 77 4.58 -13.05 10.14
N LEU A 78 4.06 -14.11 9.54
CA LEU A 78 2.73 -14.62 9.81
C LEU A 78 2.56 -15.09 11.25
N ASP A 79 3.60 -15.65 11.86
CA ASP A 79 3.59 -16.03 13.28
C ASP A 79 3.54 -14.79 14.18
N ALA A 80 4.28 -13.73 13.85
CA ALA A 80 4.26 -12.46 14.57
C ALA A 80 2.94 -11.68 14.37
N ALA A 81 2.36 -11.74 13.18
CA ALA A 81 1.19 -10.97 12.78
C ALA A 81 -0.13 -11.55 13.32
N ARG A 82 -0.20 -12.87 13.50
CA ARG A 82 -1.44 -13.60 13.82
C ARG A 82 -2.10 -13.06 15.10
N GLY A 83 -3.30 -12.46 14.97
CA GLY A 83 -4.06 -11.87 16.06
C GLY A 83 -3.44 -10.58 16.65
N HIS A 84 -2.37 -10.06 16.06
CA HIS A 84 -1.70 -8.85 16.54
C HIS A 84 -1.79 -7.68 15.55
N THR A 85 -2.04 -7.94 14.27
CA THR A 85 -2.17 -6.91 13.25
C THR A 85 -3.42 -6.08 13.47
N LYS A 86 -3.27 -4.77 13.55
CA LYS A 86 -4.37 -3.84 13.75
C LYS A 86 -4.69 -3.10 12.46
N VAL A 87 -5.97 -2.99 12.17
CA VAL A 87 -6.46 -2.10 11.10
C VAL A 87 -6.44 -0.66 11.61
N PHE A 88 -6.02 0.28 10.78
CA PHE A 88 -6.17 1.70 11.12
C PHE A 88 -7.66 2.07 11.14
N PRO A 89 -8.20 2.60 12.26
CA PRO A 89 -9.65 2.77 12.41
C PRO A 89 -10.29 3.67 11.34
N GLU A 90 -9.62 4.73 10.97
CA GLU A 90 -10.12 5.64 9.93
C GLU A 90 -10.05 5.02 8.53
N MET A 91 -9.06 4.16 8.26
CA MET A 91 -8.98 3.41 7.02
C MET A 91 -10.09 2.34 6.95
N GLU A 92 -10.39 1.70 8.07
CA GLU A 92 -11.52 0.77 8.15
C GLU A 92 -12.87 1.46 7.85
N LYS A 93 -13.08 2.69 8.36
CA LYS A 93 -14.25 3.50 8.02
C LYS A 93 -14.31 3.79 6.52
N LEU A 94 -13.19 4.18 5.92
CA LEU A 94 -13.11 4.49 4.48
C LEU A 94 -13.43 3.27 3.63
N VAL A 95 -12.83 2.10 3.93
CA VAL A 95 -13.10 0.83 3.23
C VAL A 95 -14.58 0.46 3.32
N LYS A 96 -15.17 0.52 4.53
CA LYS A 96 -16.60 0.23 4.73
C LYS A 96 -17.50 1.23 4.00
N GLY A 97 -17.13 2.51 4.00
CA GLY A 97 -17.86 3.57 3.27
C GLY A 97 -17.88 3.30 1.76
N PHE A 98 -16.74 2.96 1.17
CA PHE A 98 -16.67 2.59 -0.24
C PHE A 98 -17.44 1.30 -0.54
N ALA A 99 -17.41 0.30 0.35
CA ALA A 99 -18.16 -0.93 0.18
C ALA A 99 -19.67 -0.69 0.14
N VAL A 100 -20.21 0.18 1.01
CA VAL A 100 -21.63 0.56 1.01
C VAL A 100 -22.03 1.22 -0.32
N GLN A 101 -21.12 1.99 -0.94
CA GLN A 101 -21.33 2.62 -2.24
C GLN A 101 -21.14 1.65 -3.43
N GLY A 102 -20.78 0.39 -3.17
CA GLY A 102 -20.47 -0.59 -4.23
C GLY A 102 -19.19 -0.27 -5.01
N MET A 103 -18.30 0.57 -4.47
CA MET A 103 -17.04 0.96 -5.11
C MET A 103 -16.12 -0.26 -5.27
N PRO A 104 -15.65 -0.57 -6.49
CA PRO A 104 -14.66 -1.63 -6.70
C PRO A 104 -13.35 -1.31 -5.95
N MET A 105 -12.89 -2.26 -5.13
CA MET A 105 -11.64 -2.12 -4.40
C MET A 105 -10.70 -3.29 -4.64
N ALA A 106 -9.39 -3.02 -4.66
CA ALA A 106 -8.34 -4.02 -4.73
C ALA A 106 -7.22 -3.70 -3.73
N VAL A 107 -6.43 -4.72 -3.39
CA VAL A 107 -5.16 -4.54 -2.66
C VAL A 107 -4.00 -4.81 -3.60
N ALA A 108 -2.96 -3.97 -3.55
CA ALA A 108 -1.73 -4.12 -4.32
C ALA A 108 -0.52 -3.77 -3.43
N SER A 109 0.19 -4.78 -2.95
CA SER A 109 1.26 -4.65 -1.95
C SER A 109 2.60 -5.22 -2.44
N GLY A 110 3.68 -4.78 -1.78
CA GLY A 110 5.02 -5.36 -1.90
C GLY A 110 5.21 -6.66 -1.14
N SER A 111 4.25 -7.05 -0.29
CA SER A 111 4.25 -8.31 0.45
C SER A 111 3.88 -9.49 -0.45
N SER A 112 4.27 -10.72 -0.08
CA SER A 112 3.87 -11.92 -0.81
C SER A 112 2.36 -12.12 -0.78
N LEU A 113 1.80 -12.76 -1.80
CA LEU A 113 0.35 -13.02 -1.87
C LEU A 113 -0.16 -13.79 -0.65
N GLN A 114 0.65 -14.74 -0.13
CA GLN A 114 0.32 -15.50 1.07
C GLN A 114 0.18 -14.59 2.31
N VAL A 115 1.09 -13.64 2.49
CA VAL A 115 1.06 -12.66 3.58
C VAL A 115 -0.17 -11.78 3.45
N ILE A 116 -0.41 -11.20 2.27
CA ILE A 116 -1.54 -10.30 2.04
C ILE A 116 -2.87 -10.99 2.35
N GLU A 117 -3.10 -12.18 1.80
CA GLU A 117 -4.34 -12.95 2.01
C GLU A 117 -4.54 -13.32 3.48
N ALA A 118 -3.47 -13.71 4.18
CA ALA A 118 -3.53 -14.08 5.60
C ALA A 118 -3.89 -12.86 6.47
N VAL A 119 -3.23 -11.72 6.26
CA VAL A 119 -3.49 -10.48 7.00
C VAL A 119 -4.92 -9.97 6.75
N LEU A 120 -5.35 -9.93 5.49
CA LEU A 120 -6.71 -9.49 5.15
C LEU A 120 -7.78 -10.40 5.75
N LYS A 121 -7.51 -11.71 5.83
CA LYS A 121 -8.43 -12.68 6.45
C LYS A 121 -8.47 -12.52 7.97
N ASP A 122 -7.31 -12.40 8.61
CA ASP A 122 -7.18 -12.26 10.07
C ASP A 122 -7.83 -10.97 10.57
N THR A 123 -7.70 -9.88 9.81
CA THR A 123 -8.31 -8.57 10.10
C THR A 123 -9.77 -8.44 9.66
N GLY A 124 -10.33 -9.44 8.98
CA GLY A 124 -11.71 -9.40 8.47
C GLY A 124 -11.92 -8.49 7.26
N LEU A 125 -10.85 -7.93 6.68
CA LEU A 125 -10.95 -7.01 5.54
C LEU A 125 -11.12 -7.71 4.19
N ARG A 126 -10.73 -8.99 4.07
CA ARG A 126 -10.73 -9.72 2.78
C ARG A 126 -12.03 -9.61 1.97
N PRO A 127 -13.23 -9.67 2.57
CA PRO A 127 -14.50 -9.62 1.82
C PRO A 127 -14.76 -8.30 1.08
N TYR A 128 -14.09 -7.20 1.45
CA TYR A 128 -14.27 -5.89 0.82
C TYR A 128 -13.53 -5.75 -0.50
N PHE A 129 -12.53 -6.60 -0.78
CA PHE A 129 -11.69 -6.48 -1.95
C PHE A 129 -12.02 -7.50 -3.02
N ARG A 130 -12.26 -7.02 -4.26
CA ARG A 130 -12.52 -7.87 -5.43
C ARG A 130 -11.30 -8.70 -5.82
N ALA A 131 -10.10 -8.13 -5.64
CA ALA A 131 -8.86 -8.75 -6.04
C ALA A 131 -7.71 -8.29 -5.13
N VAL A 132 -6.68 -9.12 -5.06
CA VAL A 132 -5.47 -8.93 -4.26
C VAL A 132 -4.28 -9.25 -5.14
N PHE A 133 -3.23 -8.41 -5.09
CA PHE A 133 -2.05 -8.54 -5.93
C PHE A 133 -0.79 -8.33 -5.10
N SER A 134 0.20 -9.18 -5.34
CA SER A 134 1.57 -9.02 -4.88
C SER A 134 2.44 -8.40 -5.99
N SER A 135 3.41 -7.56 -5.62
CA SER A 135 4.45 -7.14 -6.54
C SER A 135 5.29 -8.31 -7.08
N ASP A 136 5.32 -9.46 -6.37
CA ASP A 136 5.99 -10.68 -6.82
C ASP A 136 5.34 -11.31 -8.07
N GLU A 137 4.07 -10.98 -8.35
CA GLU A 137 3.36 -11.42 -9.56
C GLU A 137 3.67 -10.56 -10.79
N THR A 138 4.54 -9.55 -10.64
CA THR A 138 4.88 -8.60 -11.69
C THR A 138 6.37 -8.67 -12.04
N LYS A 139 6.72 -8.12 -13.21
CA LYS A 139 8.11 -8.11 -13.64
C LYS A 139 8.98 -7.20 -12.77
N ASN A 140 8.44 -6.06 -12.38
CA ASN A 140 9.14 -5.05 -11.60
C ASN A 140 8.29 -4.67 -10.39
N ALA A 141 8.91 -4.66 -9.21
CA ALA A 141 8.28 -4.17 -7.98
C ALA A 141 8.21 -2.63 -7.96
N LYS A 142 7.42 -2.05 -7.03
CA LYS A 142 7.42 -0.63 -6.74
C LYS A 142 8.89 -0.12 -6.58
N PRO A 143 9.29 0.99 -7.21
CA PRO A 143 8.47 2.08 -7.75
C PRO A 143 7.98 1.88 -9.19
N ALA A 144 8.17 0.72 -9.83
CA ALA A 144 7.56 0.46 -11.12
C ALA A 144 6.03 0.36 -11.01
N PRO A 145 5.28 0.79 -12.05
CA PRO A 145 3.81 0.85 -11.98
C PRO A 145 3.12 -0.50 -12.10
N ASP A 146 3.86 -1.59 -12.29
CA ASP A 146 3.40 -2.89 -12.78
C ASP A 146 2.24 -3.46 -11.95
N VAL A 147 2.35 -3.45 -10.60
CA VAL A 147 1.33 -3.99 -9.70
C VAL A 147 0.04 -3.17 -9.75
N PHE A 148 0.13 -1.85 -9.82
CA PHE A 148 -1.06 -0.98 -9.93
C PHE A 148 -1.73 -1.12 -11.30
N LEU A 149 -0.95 -1.22 -12.39
CA LEU A 149 -1.48 -1.49 -13.72
C LEU A 149 -2.10 -2.89 -13.81
N LEU A 150 -1.56 -3.89 -13.10
CA LEU A 150 -2.18 -5.21 -12.99
C LEU A 150 -3.53 -5.12 -12.28
N ALA A 151 -3.60 -4.40 -11.17
CA ALA A 151 -4.84 -4.18 -10.43
C ALA A 151 -5.90 -3.46 -11.29
N ALA A 152 -5.52 -2.40 -11.99
CA ALA A 152 -6.41 -1.68 -12.90
C ALA A 152 -7.02 -2.58 -13.98
N ARG A 153 -6.18 -3.39 -14.65
CA ARG A 153 -6.63 -4.37 -15.65
C ARG A 153 -7.61 -5.39 -15.07
N LYS A 154 -7.37 -5.86 -13.86
CA LYS A 154 -8.22 -6.88 -13.21
C LYS A 154 -9.53 -6.30 -12.68
N LEU A 155 -9.55 -5.02 -12.35
CA LEU A 155 -10.78 -4.28 -12.04
C LEU A 155 -11.56 -3.88 -13.30
N ASP A 156 -10.95 -4.01 -14.50
CA ASP A 156 -11.46 -3.52 -15.78
C ASP A 156 -11.74 -2.00 -15.76
N LEU A 157 -10.79 -1.25 -15.18
CA LEU A 157 -10.89 0.20 -15.03
C LEU A 157 -9.65 0.91 -15.60
N SER A 158 -9.86 2.11 -16.14
CA SER A 158 -8.76 2.98 -16.56
C SER A 158 -7.98 3.49 -15.34
N PRO A 159 -6.63 3.57 -15.41
CA PRO A 159 -5.83 4.17 -14.35
C PRO A 159 -6.32 5.57 -13.92
N LYS A 160 -6.78 6.39 -14.86
CA LYS A 160 -7.23 7.77 -14.61
C LYS A 160 -8.44 7.90 -13.69
N VAL A 161 -9.26 6.84 -13.55
CA VAL A 161 -10.45 6.82 -12.69
C VAL A 161 -10.22 6.07 -11.39
N LEU A 162 -8.96 5.73 -11.08
CA LEU A 162 -8.54 5.02 -9.88
C LEU A 162 -7.83 5.96 -8.90
N LEU A 163 -8.07 5.73 -7.62
CA LEU A 163 -7.33 6.31 -6.51
C LEU A 163 -6.48 5.23 -5.86
N VAL A 164 -5.22 5.54 -5.57
CA VAL A 164 -4.34 4.68 -4.77
C VAL A 164 -4.22 5.25 -3.37
N MET A 165 -4.32 4.41 -2.36
CA MET A 165 -4.00 4.72 -0.97
C MET A 165 -2.64 4.11 -0.64
N GLU A 166 -1.68 4.91 -0.15
CA GLU A 166 -0.28 4.50 0.01
C GLU A 166 0.40 5.21 1.18
N ASP A 167 1.45 4.59 1.74
CA ASP A 167 2.26 5.20 2.80
C ASP A 167 3.72 5.43 2.39
N SER A 168 4.19 4.77 1.33
CA SER A 168 5.60 4.74 0.95
C SER A 168 5.94 5.63 -0.25
N GLN A 169 7.19 6.13 -0.28
CA GLN A 169 7.71 6.85 -1.46
C GLN A 169 7.63 6.01 -2.74
N HIS A 170 8.00 4.72 -2.66
CA HIS A 170 8.01 3.83 -3.82
C HIS A 170 6.60 3.57 -4.35
N GLY A 171 5.62 3.48 -3.47
CA GLY A 171 4.23 3.31 -3.87
C GLY A 171 3.65 4.57 -4.49
N VAL A 172 3.94 5.76 -3.94
CA VAL A 172 3.54 7.03 -4.56
C VAL A 172 4.14 7.16 -5.96
N GLU A 173 5.44 6.88 -6.13
CA GLU A 173 6.10 6.90 -7.44
C GLU A 173 5.45 5.90 -8.41
N ALA A 174 5.17 4.69 -7.96
CA ALA A 174 4.51 3.66 -8.77
C ALA A 174 3.09 4.05 -9.20
N ALA A 175 2.30 4.64 -8.30
CA ALA A 175 0.95 5.12 -8.59
C ALA A 175 0.97 6.26 -9.61
N LYS A 176 1.87 7.24 -9.44
CA LYS A 176 2.04 8.35 -10.39
C LYS A 176 2.53 7.85 -11.75
N ALA A 177 3.49 6.90 -11.78
CA ALA A 177 3.95 6.26 -13.02
C ALA A 177 2.86 5.45 -13.72
N ALA A 178 1.89 4.88 -12.96
CA ALA A 178 0.71 4.24 -13.51
C ALA A 178 -0.34 5.21 -14.06
N GLY A 179 -0.17 6.52 -13.86
CA GLY A 179 -1.14 7.55 -14.26
C GLY A 179 -2.38 7.60 -13.36
N MET A 180 -2.24 7.16 -12.11
CA MET A 180 -3.28 7.19 -11.09
C MET A 180 -3.13 8.39 -10.17
N ARG A 181 -4.23 8.79 -9.51
CA ARG A 181 -4.16 9.68 -8.36
C ARG A 181 -3.78 8.88 -7.12
N VAL A 182 -3.09 9.55 -6.19
CA VAL A 182 -2.62 8.92 -4.96
C VAL A 182 -2.86 9.80 -3.75
N CYS A 183 -3.46 9.20 -2.72
CA CYS A 183 -3.51 9.73 -1.37
C CYS A 183 -2.42 9.06 -0.54
N ALA A 184 -1.49 9.86 -0.02
CA ALA A 184 -0.38 9.37 0.77
C ALA A 184 -0.55 9.68 2.27
N LEU A 185 -0.19 8.69 3.10
CA LEU A 185 -0.27 8.78 4.57
C LEU A 185 0.99 8.15 5.23
N PRO A 186 2.19 8.71 5.00
CA PRO A 186 3.43 8.11 5.47
C PRO A 186 3.51 8.06 6.99
N GLY A 187 3.64 6.85 7.55
CA GLY A 187 3.93 6.64 8.98
C GLY A 187 5.39 6.98 9.32
N VAL A 188 6.27 6.78 8.35
CA VAL A 188 7.70 7.09 8.47
C VAL A 188 8.13 7.88 7.23
N TRP A 189 8.81 9.01 7.46
CA TRP A 189 9.38 9.80 6.38
C TRP A 189 10.78 9.25 6.03
N PRO A 190 10.97 8.77 4.81
CA PRO A 190 12.27 8.25 4.39
C PRO A 190 13.27 9.38 4.18
N LYS A 191 14.50 9.24 4.66
CA LYS A 191 15.58 10.20 4.38
C LYS A 191 15.86 10.26 2.87
N GLY A 192 15.59 11.42 2.25
CA GLY A 192 15.78 11.65 0.81
C GLY A 192 14.63 11.19 -0.09
N GLY A 193 13.52 10.72 0.48
CA GLY A 193 12.30 10.34 -0.26
C GLY A 193 11.13 11.30 -0.08
N GLU A 194 11.34 12.40 0.63
CA GLU A 194 10.30 13.38 0.97
C GLU A 194 9.70 14.03 -0.29
N GLU A 195 10.53 14.30 -1.30
CA GLU A 195 10.06 14.89 -2.56
C GLU A 195 9.09 13.96 -3.32
N SER A 196 9.31 12.65 -3.25
CA SER A 196 8.43 11.67 -3.88
C SER A 196 7.07 11.60 -3.20
N LEU A 197 7.03 11.62 -1.87
CA LEU A 197 5.78 11.67 -1.11
C LEU A 197 4.98 12.94 -1.39
N ARG A 198 5.65 14.09 -1.59
CA ARG A 198 5.01 15.37 -1.93
C ARG A 198 4.40 15.42 -3.35
N LYS A 199 4.63 14.40 -4.20
CA LYS A 199 3.95 14.24 -5.49
C LYS A 199 2.55 13.64 -5.36
N ALA A 200 2.14 13.23 -4.15
CA ALA A 200 0.78 12.76 -3.90
C ALA A 200 -0.24 13.87 -4.17
N ASP A 201 -1.41 13.47 -4.68
CA ASP A 201 -2.52 14.40 -4.95
C ASP A 201 -3.23 14.83 -3.66
N LEU A 202 -3.17 13.99 -2.62
CA LEU A 202 -3.55 14.30 -1.24
C LEU A 202 -2.50 13.71 -0.30
N LEU A 203 -2.03 14.49 0.66
CA LEU A 203 -0.94 14.07 1.57
C LEU A 203 -1.31 14.38 3.02
N PHE A 204 -1.31 13.35 3.87
CA PHE A 204 -1.41 13.46 5.32
C PHE A 204 0.00 13.36 5.92
N GLU A 205 0.64 14.51 6.16
CA GLU A 205 2.06 14.57 6.54
C GLU A 205 2.41 13.82 7.84
N LYS A 206 1.44 13.68 8.77
CA LYS A 206 1.60 12.93 10.01
C LYS A 206 1.07 11.49 9.90
N GLY A 207 0.87 11.02 8.65
CA GLY A 207 0.45 9.67 8.36
C GLY A 207 -0.89 9.26 8.97
N PRO A 208 -1.00 7.99 9.44
CA PRO A 208 -2.27 7.46 9.98
C PRO A 208 -2.81 8.22 11.19
N SER A 209 -1.99 8.95 11.94
CA SER A 209 -2.43 9.75 13.09
C SER A 209 -3.25 10.99 12.70
N GLU A 210 -2.95 11.56 11.54
CA GLU A 210 -3.65 12.72 10.97
C GLU A 210 -4.79 12.30 10.04
N PHE A 211 -4.67 11.15 9.39
CA PHE A 211 -5.62 10.66 8.40
C PHE A 211 -7.05 10.61 8.93
N ARG A 212 -8.00 11.15 8.16
CA ARG A 212 -9.44 11.09 8.41
C ARG A 212 -10.17 10.68 7.15
N ALA A 213 -11.02 9.67 7.29
CA ALA A 213 -11.82 9.13 6.18
C ALA A 213 -12.69 10.21 5.52
N GLU A 214 -13.29 11.09 6.33
CA GLU A 214 -14.14 12.17 5.87
C GLU A 214 -13.38 13.16 4.97
N GLU A 215 -12.15 13.52 5.32
CA GLU A 215 -11.32 14.44 4.51
C GLU A 215 -11.02 13.87 3.13
N VAL A 216 -10.78 12.54 3.05
CA VAL A 216 -10.59 11.86 1.76
C VAL A 216 -11.86 11.90 0.93
N LEU A 217 -13.03 11.63 1.54
CA LEU A 217 -14.31 11.68 0.84
C LEU A 217 -14.63 13.08 0.33
N GLU A 218 -14.42 14.10 1.14
CA GLU A 218 -14.58 15.51 0.74
C GLU A 218 -13.60 15.91 -0.38
N TRP A 219 -12.36 15.42 -0.32
CA TRP A 219 -11.40 15.65 -1.38
C TRP A 219 -11.79 14.94 -2.68
N ILE A 220 -12.32 13.72 -2.61
CA ILE A 220 -12.86 12.99 -3.76
C ILE A 220 -14.02 13.79 -4.39
N ASP A 221 -14.95 14.28 -3.58
CA ASP A 221 -16.12 15.05 -4.07
C ASP A 221 -15.71 16.35 -4.78
N ARG A 222 -14.62 16.97 -4.33
CA ARG A 222 -14.08 18.19 -4.96
C ARG A 222 -13.24 17.89 -6.22
N THR A 223 -12.56 16.75 -6.23
CA THR A 223 -11.52 16.43 -7.24
C THR A 223 -12.07 15.62 -8.41
N TYR A 224 -13.07 14.76 -8.12
CA TYR A 224 -13.71 13.94 -9.14
C TYR A 224 -15.12 14.49 -9.39
N CYS A 225 -15.39 14.98 -10.60
CA CYS A 225 -16.74 15.42 -10.97
C CYS A 225 -17.73 14.26 -10.86
N GLN A 226 -18.76 14.43 -10.03
CA GLN A 226 -19.79 13.42 -9.80
C GLN A 226 -20.88 13.41 -10.86
N CYS A 227 -20.86 14.35 -11.79
CA CYS A 227 -21.85 14.46 -12.86
C CYS A 227 -21.63 13.38 -13.93
N ASP A 228 -22.65 12.58 -14.22
CA ASP A 228 -22.65 11.66 -15.37
C ASP A 228 -22.77 12.43 -16.70
N ASP A 229 -23.15 13.72 -16.65
CA ASP A 229 -23.32 14.60 -17.82
C ASP A 229 -22.63 15.94 -17.53
N CYS A 230 -21.47 16.15 -18.14
CA CYS A 230 -20.65 17.37 -17.95
C CYS A 230 -21.25 18.64 -18.59
N THR A 231 -22.55 18.62 -18.93
CA THR A 231 -23.28 19.83 -19.36
C THR A 231 -23.28 20.93 -18.30
N LEU A 232 -23.10 20.60 -17.02
CA LEU A 232 -22.96 21.57 -15.92
C LEU A 232 -21.63 22.31 -15.93
N TYR A 233 -20.59 21.74 -16.56
CA TYR A 233 -19.31 22.41 -16.78
C TYR A 233 -19.46 23.58 -17.77
N GLU A 234 -20.17 23.35 -18.87
CA GLU A 234 -20.49 24.38 -19.86
C GLU A 234 -21.37 25.51 -19.28
N MET A 235 -22.08 25.23 -18.17
CA MET A 235 -22.94 26.20 -17.46
C MET A 235 -22.21 26.92 -16.32
N GLY A 236 -20.91 26.64 -16.07
CA GLY A 236 -20.12 27.25 -14.99
C GLY A 236 -20.50 26.81 -13.58
N VAL A 237 -21.17 25.66 -13.41
CA VAL A 237 -21.61 25.11 -12.13
C VAL A 237 -20.63 24.09 -11.56
N CYS A 238 -19.81 23.47 -12.43
CA CYS A 238 -18.68 22.64 -12.01
C CYS A 238 -17.37 23.38 -12.27
N HIS A 239 -16.43 23.30 -11.32
CA HIS A 239 -15.08 23.83 -11.51
C HIS A 239 -14.21 22.80 -12.24
N ASP A 240 -13.33 23.30 -13.13
CA ASP A 240 -12.25 22.48 -13.69
C ASP A 240 -11.27 22.16 -12.57
N PRO A 241 -10.91 20.89 -12.34
CA PRO A 241 -9.89 20.54 -11.37
C PRO A 241 -8.45 20.99 -11.78
N GLU A 242 -8.29 21.62 -12.97
CA GLU A 242 -7.01 22.16 -13.45
C GLU A 242 -6.94 23.71 -13.37
N ASP A 243 -7.99 24.42 -12.91
CA ASP A 243 -7.99 25.82 -12.52
C ASP A 243 -7.80 25.95 -10.98
#